data_b2f9ba3894d95b988d3feb8e3a933b64
#
_entry.id   b2f9ba3894d95b988d3feb8e3a933b64
#
_cell.length_a   1.000
_cell.length_b   1.000
_cell.length_c   1.000
_cell.angle_alpha   90.00
_cell.angle_beta   90.00
_cell.angle_gamma   90.00
#
_symmetry.space_group_name_H-M   'P 1'
#
loop_
_entity.id
_entity.type
_entity.pdbx_description
1 polymer ?
#
loop_
_entity_poly.entity_id
_entity_poly.type
_entity_poly.pdbx_seq_one_letter_code
_entity_poly.pdbx_strand_id
1 'polypeptide(L)'
;MQSFFKLNRLVVLFISFGFLVLSFEIYLQHYDQLAHKKIMWTPIIFGLVGGIVGLLITLLFNRLSYYLFFILMSISICVGTLGLYLHNRWRFPSFIDFLLHKKPFDFEILTTYTPLLAPSAFIAIGGLGILIAIFQRWGK
;
A
#
# COMPACT_ATOMS: atom_id res chain seq x y z
N MET A 1 -23.72 14.76 -12.83
CA MET A 1 -23.01 13.58 -13.37
C MET A 1 -21.54 13.87 -13.75
N GLN A 2 -21.23 14.95 -14.46
CA GLN A 2 -19.84 15.33 -14.81
C GLN A 2 -18.91 15.64 -13.62
N SER A 3 -19.42 16.16 -12.50
CA SER A 3 -18.59 16.51 -11.35
C SER A 3 -18.06 15.27 -10.60
N PHE A 4 -18.85 14.20 -10.48
CA PHE A 4 -18.43 12.93 -9.87
C PHE A 4 -17.35 12.23 -10.71
N PHE A 5 -17.45 12.31 -12.03
CA PHE A 5 -16.46 11.73 -12.94
C PHE A 5 -15.09 12.42 -12.81
N LYS A 6 -15.07 13.73 -12.61
CA LYS A 6 -13.85 14.50 -12.37
C LYS A 6 -13.23 14.17 -11.01
N LEU A 7 -14.06 14.03 -9.97
CA LEU A 7 -13.58 13.68 -8.63
C LEU A 7 -12.89 12.31 -8.62
N ASN A 8 -13.48 11.31 -9.28
CA ASN A 8 -12.93 9.97 -9.33
C ASN A 8 -11.56 9.92 -10.01
N ARG A 9 -11.42 10.62 -11.13
CA ARG A 9 -10.13 10.75 -11.82
C ARG A 9 -9.08 11.41 -10.92
N LEU A 10 -9.48 12.46 -10.20
CA LEU A 10 -8.58 13.15 -9.29
C LEU A 10 -8.11 12.24 -8.15
N VAL A 11 -9.01 11.44 -7.57
CA VAL A 11 -8.65 10.50 -6.50
C VAL A 11 -7.71 9.41 -7.03
N VAL A 12 -7.97 8.84 -8.20
CA VAL A 12 -7.06 7.87 -8.82
C VAL A 12 -5.69 8.49 -9.10
N LEU A 13 -5.65 9.74 -9.53
CA LEU A 13 -4.41 10.49 -9.74
C LEU A 13 -3.61 10.63 -8.43
N PHE A 14 -4.27 11.02 -7.33
CA PHE A 14 -3.63 11.12 -6.01
C PHE A 14 -3.10 9.78 -5.51
N ILE A 15 -3.87 8.71 -5.68
CA ILE A 15 -3.45 7.35 -5.34
C ILE A 15 -2.21 6.97 -6.14
N SER A 16 -2.20 7.26 -7.44
CA SER A 16 -1.06 6.97 -8.32
C SER A 16 0.20 7.69 -7.87
N PHE A 17 0.07 8.96 -7.51
CA PHE A 17 1.16 9.75 -6.97
C PHE A 17 1.64 9.21 -5.62
N GLY A 18 0.71 8.79 -4.77
CA GLY A 18 1.02 8.13 -3.49
C GLY A 18 1.87 6.87 -3.67
N PHE A 19 1.59 6.04 -4.67
CA PHE A 19 2.41 4.87 -5.00
C PHE A 19 3.84 5.25 -5.40
N LEU A 20 4.01 6.28 -6.22
CA LEU A 20 5.35 6.75 -6.64
C LEU A 20 6.15 7.28 -5.45
N VAL A 21 5.52 8.08 -4.59
CA VAL A 21 6.15 8.61 -3.37
C VAL A 21 6.55 7.49 -2.42
N LEU A 22 5.66 6.52 -2.17
CA LEU A 22 5.96 5.36 -1.33
C LEU A 22 7.09 4.51 -1.91
N SER A 23 7.10 4.28 -3.23
CA SER A 23 8.18 3.56 -3.90
C SER A 23 9.54 4.22 -3.66
N PHE A 24 9.57 5.54 -3.81
CA PHE A 24 10.79 6.33 -3.59
C PHE A 24 11.22 6.32 -2.12
N GLU A 25 10.29 6.51 -1.19
CA GLU A 25 10.57 6.46 0.25
C GLU A 25 11.14 5.10 0.67
N ILE A 26 10.52 4.00 0.23
CA ILE A 26 10.98 2.65 0.53
C ILE A 26 12.37 2.40 -0.06
N TYR A 27 12.63 2.88 -1.28
CA TYR A 27 13.95 2.80 -1.88
C TYR A 27 15.00 3.49 -1.01
N LEU A 28 14.74 4.71 -0.55
CA LEU A 28 15.68 5.44 0.31
C LEU A 28 15.92 4.72 1.65
N GLN A 29 14.86 4.18 2.26
CA GLN A 29 14.96 3.49 3.56
C GLN A 29 15.72 2.15 3.47
N HIS A 30 15.73 1.51 2.31
CA HIS A 30 16.32 0.18 2.14
C HIS A 30 17.58 0.17 1.26
N TYR A 31 18.05 1.34 0.83
CA TYR A 31 19.14 1.48 -0.14
C TYR A 31 20.34 0.57 0.15
N ASP A 32 20.85 0.58 1.39
CA ASP A 32 22.03 -0.21 1.78
C ASP A 32 21.77 -1.72 1.81
N GLN A 33 20.51 -2.15 1.89
CA GLN A 33 20.14 -3.56 2.03
C GLN A 33 19.66 -4.17 0.72
N LEU A 34 19.36 -3.37 -0.31
CA LEU A 34 18.80 -3.82 -1.59
C LEU A 34 19.71 -4.81 -2.32
N ALA A 35 21.05 -4.65 -2.19
CA ALA A 35 22.02 -5.55 -2.81
C ALA A 35 21.98 -6.96 -2.20
N HIS A 36 21.60 -7.07 -0.93
CA HIS A 36 21.66 -8.32 -0.17
C HIS A 36 20.31 -9.04 -0.05
N LYS A 37 19.20 -8.33 -0.14
CA LYS A 37 17.86 -8.87 0.08
C LYS A 37 16.91 -8.54 -1.07
N LYS A 38 16.88 -9.41 -2.07
CA LYS A 38 16.05 -9.23 -3.29
C LYS A 38 14.55 -8.99 -3.01
N ILE A 39 14.01 -9.53 -1.92
CA ILE A 39 12.60 -9.36 -1.55
C ILE A 39 12.23 -7.89 -1.26
N MET A 40 13.21 -7.06 -0.90
CA MET A 40 12.99 -5.63 -0.64
C MET A 40 12.66 -4.83 -1.90
N TRP A 41 12.98 -5.37 -3.08
CA TRP A 41 12.58 -4.77 -4.35
C TRP A 41 11.08 -4.90 -4.64
N THR A 42 10.40 -5.87 -4.03
CA THR A 42 8.98 -6.13 -4.29
C THR A 42 8.10 -4.90 -4.08
N PRO A 43 8.10 -4.22 -2.91
CA PRO A 43 7.27 -3.04 -2.71
C PRO A 43 7.73 -1.84 -3.56
N ILE A 44 9.03 -1.73 -3.87
CA ILE A 44 9.57 -0.64 -4.69
C ILE A 44 9.06 -0.79 -6.13
N ILE A 45 9.24 -1.96 -6.74
CA ILE A 45 8.77 -2.24 -8.09
C ILE A 45 7.25 -2.13 -8.16
N PHE A 46 6.54 -2.69 -7.17
CA PHE A 46 5.09 -2.61 -7.10
C PHE A 46 4.61 -1.15 -7.02
N GLY A 47 5.21 -0.31 -6.18
CA GLY A 47 4.84 1.10 -6.07
C GLY A 47 5.12 1.88 -7.36
N LEU A 48 6.26 1.63 -8.01
CA LEU A 48 6.60 2.26 -9.28
C LEU A 48 5.62 1.86 -10.40
N VAL A 49 5.42 0.55 -10.59
CA VAL A 49 4.50 0.02 -11.61
C VAL A 49 3.06 0.45 -11.29
N GLY A 50 2.64 0.36 -10.03
CA GLY A 50 1.33 0.77 -9.57
C GLY A 50 1.04 2.25 -9.82
N GLY A 51 2.03 3.12 -9.58
CA GLY A 51 1.93 4.53 -9.88
C GLY A 51 1.77 4.80 -11.39
N ILE A 52 2.60 4.18 -12.23
CA ILE A 52 2.52 4.33 -13.70
C ILE A 52 1.17 3.80 -14.23
N VAL A 53 0.77 2.60 -13.83
CA VAL A 53 -0.52 2.01 -14.23
C VAL A 53 -1.69 2.87 -13.76
N GLY A 54 -1.64 3.41 -12.54
CA GLY A 54 -2.65 4.31 -12.02
C GLY A 54 -2.76 5.61 -12.82
N LEU A 55 -1.64 6.20 -13.26
CA LEU A 55 -1.64 7.35 -14.16
C LEU A 55 -2.31 7.01 -15.49
N LEU A 56 -2.00 5.87 -16.10
CA LEU A 56 -2.65 5.41 -17.34
C LEU A 56 -4.15 5.18 -17.14
N ILE A 57 -4.57 4.61 -16.02
CA ILE A 57 -5.98 4.45 -15.64
C ILE A 57 -6.66 5.82 -15.57
N THR A 58 -6.00 6.81 -14.99
CA THR A 58 -6.53 8.19 -14.90
C THR A 58 -6.79 8.80 -16.30
N LEU A 59 -5.93 8.50 -17.27
CA LEU A 59 -6.08 8.99 -18.64
C LEU A 59 -7.19 8.26 -19.41
N LEU A 60 -7.21 6.94 -19.34
CA LEU A 60 -8.13 6.11 -20.12
C LEU A 60 -9.55 6.07 -19.56
N PHE A 61 -9.69 5.97 -18.26
CA PHE A 61 -10.90 5.98 -17.44
C PHE A 61 -12.15 5.31 -18.07
N ASN A 62 -12.02 4.04 -18.41
CA ASN A 62 -13.07 3.22 -19.03
C ASN A 62 -13.38 1.98 -18.16
N ARG A 63 -14.26 1.10 -18.65
CA ARG A 63 -14.64 -0.12 -17.92
C ARG A 63 -13.47 -1.06 -17.63
N LEU A 64 -12.52 -1.18 -18.56
CA LEU A 64 -11.30 -1.97 -18.36
C LEU A 64 -10.44 -1.35 -17.25
N SER A 65 -10.30 -0.01 -17.25
CA SER A 65 -9.57 0.74 -16.23
C SER A 65 -10.12 0.50 -14.82
N TYR A 66 -11.44 0.32 -14.68
CA TYR A 66 -12.07 -0.06 -13.41
C TYR A 66 -11.55 -1.40 -12.89
N TYR A 67 -11.55 -2.46 -13.72
CA TYR A 67 -11.08 -3.77 -13.29
C TYR A 67 -9.57 -3.77 -12.99
N LEU A 68 -8.79 -3.09 -13.82
CA LEU A 68 -7.35 -2.93 -13.58
C LEU A 68 -7.08 -2.20 -12.27
N PHE A 69 -7.82 -1.15 -11.98
CA PHE A 69 -7.70 -0.42 -10.72
C PHE A 69 -8.07 -1.28 -9.53
N PHE A 70 -9.18 -2.03 -9.60
CA PHE A 70 -9.60 -2.93 -8.52
C PHE A 70 -8.55 -4.01 -8.24
N ILE A 71 -8.00 -4.62 -9.28
CA ILE A 71 -6.91 -5.62 -9.16
C ILE A 71 -5.67 -4.99 -8.55
N LEU A 72 -5.26 -3.81 -9.04
CA LEU A 72 -4.10 -3.08 -8.51
C LEU A 72 -4.25 -2.79 -7.01
N MET A 73 -5.43 -2.33 -6.58
CA MET A 73 -5.72 -2.05 -5.16
C MET A 73 -5.72 -3.32 -4.31
N SER A 74 -6.24 -4.42 -4.84
CA SER A 74 -6.22 -5.72 -4.15
C SER A 74 -4.79 -6.23 -3.95
N ILE A 75 -3.94 -6.13 -4.97
CA ILE A 75 -2.52 -6.48 -4.88
C ILE A 75 -1.81 -5.56 -3.88
N SER A 76 -2.16 -4.27 -3.82
CA SER A 76 -1.61 -3.32 -2.85
C SER A 76 -1.82 -3.78 -1.41
N ILE A 77 -3.02 -4.26 -1.08
CA ILE A 77 -3.29 -4.83 0.25
C ILE A 77 -2.41 -6.05 0.52
N CYS A 78 -2.27 -6.94 -0.46
CA CYS A 78 -1.43 -8.13 -0.31
C CYS A 78 0.05 -7.76 -0.09
N VAL A 79 0.59 -6.83 -0.87
CA VAL A 79 1.98 -6.36 -0.75
C VAL A 79 2.20 -5.67 0.61
N GLY A 80 1.27 -4.82 1.02
CA GLY A 80 1.32 -4.14 2.31
C GLY A 80 1.24 -5.13 3.48
N THR A 81 0.34 -6.11 3.41
CA THR A 81 0.19 -7.15 4.44
C THR A 81 1.45 -8.01 4.54
N LEU A 82 2.01 -8.43 3.40
CA LEU A 82 3.27 -9.16 3.38
C LEU A 82 4.41 -8.34 3.98
N GLY A 83 4.53 -7.06 3.61
CA GLY A 83 5.51 -6.15 4.18
C GLY A 83 5.34 -6.02 5.69
N LEU A 84 4.11 -5.79 6.15
CA LEU A 84 3.80 -5.68 7.58
C LEU A 84 4.16 -6.97 8.33
N TYR A 85 3.85 -8.14 7.78
CA TYR A 85 4.23 -9.42 8.35
C TYR A 85 5.75 -9.59 8.44
N LEU A 86 6.48 -9.35 7.36
CA LEU A 86 7.94 -9.51 7.33
C LEU A 86 8.66 -8.57 8.30
N HIS A 87 8.15 -7.34 8.46
CA HIS A 87 8.71 -6.36 9.39
C HIS A 87 8.37 -6.67 10.86
N ASN A 88 7.26 -7.34 11.14
CA ASN A 88 6.76 -7.52 12.51
C ASN A 88 6.79 -8.97 13.01
N ARG A 89 7.22 -9.94 12.19
CA ARG A 89 7.15 -11.37 12.54
C ARG A 89 7.79 -11.72 13.90
N TRP A 90 8.80 -10.98 14.34
CA TRP A 90 9.44 -11.18 15.65
C TRP A 90 8.75 -10.44 16.81
N ARG A 91 7.86 -9.48 16.52
CA ARG A 91 7.04 -8.79 17.52
C ARG A 91 5.79 -9.56 17.88
N PHE A 92 5.34 -10.47 17.00
CA PHE A 92 4.14 -11.28 17.26
C PHE A 92 4.20 -12.08 18.57
N PRO A 93 5.32 -12.73 18.96
CA PRO A 93 5.37 -13.43 20.25
C PRO A 93 5.14 -12.51 21.44
N SER A 94 5.77 -11.32 21.45
CA SER A 94 5.59 -10.33 22.51
C SER A 94 4.17 -9.77 22.55
N PHE A 95 3.55 -9.58 21.41
CA PHE A 95 2.16 -9.14 21.31
C PHE A 95 1.18 -10.21 21.80
N ILE A 96 1.43 -11.48 21.48
CA ILE A 96 0.64 -12.61 21.97
C ILE A 96 0.80 -12.73 23.48
N ASP A 97 2.01 -12.60 24.04
CA ASP A 97 2.26 -12.63 25.48
C ASP A 97 1.52 -11.50 26.21
N PHE A 98 1.44 -10.31 25.61
CA PHE A 98 0.63 -9.21 26.12
C PHE A 98 -0.87 -9.55 26.08
N LEU A 99 -1.39 -10.03 24.96
CA LEU A 99 -2.81 -10.41 24.85
C LEU A 99 -3.21 -11.52 25.81
N LEU A 100 -2.30 -12.42 26.13
CA LEU A 100 -2.51 -13.49 27.11
C LEU A 100 -2.21 -13.04 28.55
N HIS A 101 -2.03 -11.75 28.79
CA HIS A 101 -1.75 -11.13 30.10
C HIS A 101 -0.49 -11.71 30.82
N LYS A 102 0.45 -12.27 30.02
CA LYS A 102 1.69 -12.83 30.56
C LYS A 102 2.74 -11.78 30.87
N LYS A 103 2.76 -10.68 30.06
CA LYS A 103 3.71 -9.57 30.21
C LYS A 103 3.04 -8.24 29.88
N PRO A 104 3.48 -7.12 30.52
CA PRO A 104 3.04 -5.79 30.13
C PRO A 104 3.49 -5.48 28.70
N PHE A 105 2.72 -4.64 28.01
CA PHE A 105 3.07 -4.20 26.66
C PHE A 105 4.27 -3.24 26.71
N ASP A 106 5.32 -3.60 26.00
CA ASP A 106 6.52 -2.78 25.90
C ASP A 106 6.42 -1.87 24.68
N PHE A 107 6.18 -0.59 24.89
CA PHE A 107 6.11 0.42 23.84
C PHE A 107 7.44 0.63 23.12
N GLU A 108 8.58 0.32 23.74
CA GLU A 108 9.89 0.43 23.13
C GLU A 108 10.01 -0.49 21.91
N ILE A 109 9.32 -1.63 21.91
CA ILE A 109 9.26 -2.56 20.77
C ILE A 109 8.64 -1.91 19.53
N LEU A 110 7.73 -0.93 19.67
CA LEU A 110 7.13 -0.22 18.54
C LEU A 110 8.07 0.83 17.93
N THR A 111 8.92 1.42 18.75
CA THR A 111 9.75 2.57 18.33
C THR A 111 11.16 2.19 17.89
N THR A 112 11.70 1.10 18.43
CA THR A 112 13.12 0.75 18.26
C THR A 112 13.43 0.02 16.96
N TYR A 113 12.46 -0.61 16.29
CA TYR A 113 12.69 -1.45 15.12
C TYR A 113 11.73 -1.12 13.98
N THR A 114 12.21 -1.04 12.78
CA THR A 114 11.54 -0.97 11.46
C THR A 114 10.23 -0.17 11.34
N PRO A 115 10.10 0.69 10.34
CA PRO A 115 8.93 1.51 10.13
C PRO A 115 7.68 0.66 9.89
N LEU A 116 6.65 0.86 10.72
CA LEU A 116 5.31 0.29 10.55
C LEU A 116 4.53 1.01 9.44
N LEU A 117 4.87 2.27 9.18
CA LEU A 117 4.05 3.17 8.37
C LEU A 117 4.07 2.82 6.88
N ALA A 118 5.23 2.52 6.29
CA ALA A 118 5.31 2.28 4.85
C ALA A 118 4.49 1.06 4.39
N PRO A 119 4.56 -0.15 5.03
CA PRO A 119 3.70 -1.27 4.67
C PRO A 119 2.22 -1.00 4.93
N SER A 120 1.86 -0.32 6.03
CA SER A 120 0.47 0.00 6.34
C SER A 120 -0.11 1.04 5.39
N ALA A 121 0.71 1.92 4.81
CA ALA A 121 0.27 2.85 3.77
C ALA A 121 -0.23 2.13 2.51
N PHE A 122 0.43 1.04 2.07
CA PHE A 122 -0.07 0.21 0.95
C PHE A 122 -1.42 -0.42 1.27
N ILE A 123 -1.64 -0.89 2.52
CA ILE A 123 -2.93 -1.42 2.95
C ILE A 123 -4.00 -0.33 2.94
N ALA A 124 -3.68 0.84 3.49
CA ALA A 124 -4.62 1.96 3.57
C ALA A 124 -5.00 2.49 2.18
N ILE A 125 -4.02 2.69 1.29
CA ILE A 125 -4.25 3.13 -0.10
C ILE A 125 -5.06 2.06 -0.87
N GLY A 126 -4.70 0.79 -0.73
CA GLY A 126 -5.42 -0.32 -1.35
C GLY A 126 -6.86 -0.42 -0.87
N GLY A 127 -7.09 -0.34 0.44
CA GLY A 127 -8.42 -0.34 1.04
C GLY A 127 -9.28 0.84 0.58
N LEU A 128 -8.72 2.06 0.61
CA LEU A 128 -9.40 3.25 0.10
C LEU A 128 -9.74 3.10 -1.38
N GLY A 129 -8.81 2.60 -2.20
CA GLY A 129 -9.04 2.38 -3.62
C GLY A 129 -10.15 1.36 -3.90
N ILE A 130 -10.21 0.26 -3.13
CA ILE A 130 -11.30 -0.72 -3.23
C ILE A 130 -12.65 -0.09 -2.86
N LEU A 131 -12.71 0.66 -1.76
CA LEU A 131 -13.93 1.36 -1.38
C LEU A 131 -14.41 2.29 -2.49
N ILE A 132 -13.51 3.08 -3.08
CA ILE A 132 -13.84 3.95 -4.22
C ILE A 132 -14.34 3.12 -5.40
N ALA A 133 -13.71 2.00 -5.72
CA ALA A 133 -14.14 1.15 -6.80
C ALA A 133 -15.55 0.57 -6.57
N ILE A 134 -15.87 0.15 -5.36
CA ILE A 134 -17.17 -0.44 -5.02
C ILE A 134 -18.30 0.60 -5.02
N PHE A 135 -18.05 1.76 -4.38
CA PHE A 135 -19.10 2.77 -4.20
C PHE A 135 -19.29 3.69 -5.40
N GLN A 136 -18.34 3.71 -6.32
CA GLN A 136 -18.40 4.56 -7.49
C GLN A 136 -18.65 3.74 -8.75
N ARG A 137 -19.80 3.95 -9.39
CA ARG A 137 -20.10 3.36 -10.70
C ARG A 137 -19.22 4.02 -11.76
N TRP A 138 -18.20 3.29 -12.22
CA TRP A 138 -17.32 3.70 -13.28
C TRP A 138 -18.01 3.52 -14.62
N GLY A 139 -18.29 4.62 -15.31
CA GLY A 139 -18.70 4.62 -16.71
C GLY A 139 -19.96 3.78 -17.01
N LYS A 140 -21.11 4.39 -16.83
CA LYS A 140 -22.31 4.06 -17.63
C LYS A 140 -22.32 4.91 -18.87
#